data_6fafb602daee36e64679d3282cf1f43d
#
_entry.id   6fafb602daee36e64679d3282cf1f43d
#
_cell.length_a   1.000
_cell.length_b   1.000
_cell.length_c   1.000
_cell.angle_alpha   90.00
_cell.angle_beta   90.00
_cell.angle_gamma   90.00
#
_symmetry.space_group_name_H-M   'P 1'
#
loop_
_entity.id
_entity.type
_entity.pdbx_description
1 polymer ?
#
loop_
_entity_poly.entity_id
_entity_poly.type
_entity_poly.pdbx_seq_one_letter_code
_entity_poly.pdbx_strand_id
1 'polypeptide(L)'
;MDLRKVSHFLRKIRGIPYCGAVIVAAGNASRMEGIDKILAPLAGIPVIQRTAQAFQDCAVIREIVIVTREDRILPVKQLCAGMDKVTAVIAGGSSRQDSVAMGLAALDGRVELAAIQDGARPLVTPDLIERVVFAAQRYGGAVPAIPLKDTVKLGKKDLVMTTPDRKRLYAVQTPQ
;
A
#
# COMPACT_ATOMS: atom_id res chain seq x y z
N MET A 1 -11.15 -22.47 -3.81
CA MET A 1 -12.31 -21.61 -3.52
C MET A 1 -12.13 -20.29 -4.28
N ASP A 2 -13.02 -19.95 -5.19
CA ASP A 2 -12.89 -18.76 -6.05
C ASP A 2 -13.08 -17.49 -5.20
N LEU A 3 -11.98 -16.76 -4.98
CA LEU A 3 -11.94 -15.53 -4.17
C LEU A 3 -12.86 -14.42 -4.70
N ARG A 4 -13.17 -14.43 -6.03
CA ARG A 4 -14.10 -13.46 -6.64
C ARG A 4 -15.54 -13.69 -6.17
N LYS A 5 -15.95 -14.95 -6.04
CA LYS A 5 -17.30 -15.32 -5.50
C LYS A 5 -17.43 -14.99 -4.02
N VAL A 6 -16.33 -15.14 -3.26
CA VAL A 6 -16.29 -14.80 -1.83
C VAL A 6 -16.39 -13.29 -1.63
N SER A 7 -15.66 -12.49 -2.43
CA SER A 7 -15.73 -11.03 -2.42
C SER A 7 -17.17 -10.52 -2.68
N HIS A 8 -17.81 -11.05 -3.73
CA HIS A 8 -19.17 -10.66 -4.10
C HIS A 8 -20.20 -11.02 -3.02
N PHE A 9 -20.06 -12.16 -2.36
CA PHE A 9 -20.95 -12.61 -1.28
C PHE A 9 -20.81 -11.73 -0.02
N LEU A 10 -19.58 -11.31 0.32
CA LEU A 10 -19.30 -10.45 1.48
C LEU A 10 -19.86 -9.04 1.33
N ARG A 11 -19.81 -8.46 0.11
CA ARG A 11 -20.47 -7.18 -0.21
C ARG A 11 -21.95 -7.19 0.16
N LYS A 12 -22.63 -8.32 -0.03
CA LYS A 12 -24.08 -8.44 0.17
C LYS A 12 -24.48 -8.52 1.66
N ILE A 13 -23.57 -8.98 2.54
CA ILE A 13 -23.89 -9.27 3.95
C ILE A 13 -23.46 -8.16 4.92
N ARG A 14 -22.33 -7.49 4.67
CA ARG A 14 -21.75 -6.52 5.62
C ARG A 14 -21.71 -5.06 5.14
N GLY A 15 -22.17 -4.78 3.91
CA GLY A 15 -22.00 -3.48 3.29
C GLY A 15 -20.54 -3.22 2.86
N ILE A 16 -20.29 -2.05 2.25
CA ILE A 16 -18.96 -1.61 1.86
C ILE A 16 -18.37 -0.83 3.04
N PRO A 17 -17.21 -1.23 3.63
CA PRO A 17 -16.63 -0.51 4.75
C PRO A 17 -16.16 0.88 4.31
N TYR A 18 -16.16 1.83 5.22
CA TYR A 18 -15.50 3.12 4.99
C TYR A 18 -13.99 2.92 5.09
N CYS A 19 -13.34 2.73 3.95
CA CYS A 19 -11.90 2.44 3.89
C CYS A 19 -11.12 3.68 3.42
N GLY A 20 -10.16 4.12 4.23
CA GLY A 20 -9.15 5.10 3.87
C GLY A 20 -7.87 4.43 3.38
N ALA A 21 -7.11 5.10 2.53
CA ALA A 21 -5.80 4.63 2.07
C ALA A 21 -4.68 5.56 2.54
N VAL A 22 -3.58 5.01 3.04
CA VAL A 22 -2.33 5.72 3.32
C VAL A 22 -1.27 5.25 2.34
N ILE A 23 -0.85 6.13 1.42
CA ILE A 23 0.21 5.83 0.45
C ILE A 23 1.54 6.39 0.99
N VAL A 24 2.44 5.51 1.39
CA VAL A 24 3.73 5.88 2.00
C VAL A 24 4.81 6.04 0.93
N ALA A 25 5.31 7.25 0.79
CA ALA A 25 6.26 7.68 -0.23
C ALA A 25 7.43 8.53 0.35
N ALA A 26 7.61 8.54 1.69
CA ALA A 26 8.61 9.37 2.37
C ALA A 26 10.02 8.75 2.42
N GLY A 27 10.20 7.50 1.94
CA GLY A 27 11.48 6.80 2.01
C GLY A 27 12.56 7.42 1.12
N ASN A 28 13.81 7.47 1.63
CA ASN A 28 14.97 7.90 0.87
C ASN A 28 15.34 6.88 -0.21
N ALA A 29 15.61 7.36 -1.44
CA ALA A 29 15.98 6.53 -2.59
C ALA A 29 17.47 6.08 -2.56
N SER A 30 18.02 5.73 -1.40
CA SER A 30 19.43 5.40 -1.21
C SER A 30 19.97 4.26 -2.10
N ARG A 31 19.09 3.47 -2.73
CA ARG A 31 19.46 2.31 -3.56
C ARG A 31 19.46 2.58 -5.07
N MET A 32 19.09 3.78 -5.52
CA MET A 32 18.92 4.09 -6.94
C MET A 32 19.75 5.31 -7.37
N GLU A 33 20.99 5.45 -6.88
CA GLU A 33 22.00 6.42 -7.35
C GLU A 33 21.45 7.84 -7.63
N GLY A 34 20.59 8.35 -6.71
CA GLY A 34 20.02 9.70 -6.81
C GLY A 34 18.74 9.81 -7.64
N ILE A 35 18.25 8.76 -8.27
CA ILE A 35 16.96 8.78 -8.97
C ILE A 35 15.82 8.70 -7.94
N ASP A 36 14.94 9.70 -7.98
CA ASP A 36 13.72 9.67 -7.16
C ASP A 36 12.71 8.69 -7.73
N LYS A 37 12.70 7.46 -7.19
CA LYS A 37 11.82 6.39 -7.65
C LYS A 37 10.32 6.71 -7.56
N ILE A 38 9.92 7.70 -6.76
CA ILE A 38 8.52 8.10 -6.58
C ILE A 38 8.07 8.99 -7.73
N LEU A 39 8.95 9.91 -8.15
CA LEU A 39 8.68 10.84 -9.24
C LEU A 39 9.16 10.31 -10.60
N ALA A 40 9.95 9.24 -10.62
CA ALA A 40 10.44 8.64 -11.86
C ALA A 40 9.28 8.23 -12.77
N PRO A 41 9.33 8.53 -14.09
CA PRO A 41 8.28 8.14 -15.01
C PRO A 41 8.32 6.63 -15.32
N LEU A 42 7.18 5.98 -15.24
CA LEU A 42 6.95 4.63 -15.71
C LEU A 42 5.98 4.71 -16.89
N ALA A 43 6.45 4.47 -18.11
CA ALA A 43 5.70 4.70 -19.34
C ALA A 43 5.05 6.11 -19.38
N GLY A 44 5.86 7.14 -19.13
CA GLY A 44 5.47 8.55 -19.21
C GLY A 44 4.68 9.09 -18.02
N ILE A 45 4.28 8.29 -17.05
CA ILE A 45 3.49 8.70 -15.87
C ILE A 45 4.34 8.44 -14.60
N PRO A 46 4.47 9.42 -13.68
CA PRO A 46 5.19 9.23 -12.42
C PRO A 46 4.67 8.04 -11.61
N VAL A 47 5.59 7.29 -10.98
CA VAL A 47 5.27 6.10 -10.19
C VAL A 47 4.21 6.37 -9.12
N ILE A 48 4.35 7.47 -8.38
CA ILE A 48 3.38 7.83 -7.33
C ILE A 48 1.99 8.11 -7.90
N GLN A 49 1.91 8.75 -9.06
CA GLN A 49 0.65 9.05 -9.71
C GLN A 49 -0.08 7.78 -10.14
N ARG A 50 0.66 6.79 -10.70
CA ARG A 50 0.08 5.47 -11.02
C ARG A 50 -0.43 4.75 -9.80
N THR A 51 0.35 4.77 -8.71
CA THR A 51 -0.06 4.15 -7.45
C THR A 51 -1.34 4.81 -6.92
N ALA A 52 -1.37 6.15 -6.85
CA ALA A 52 -2.53 6.88 -6.36
C ALA A 52 -3.76 6.67 -7.26
N GLN A 53 -3.58 6.60 -8.60
CA GLN A 53 -4.67 6.38 -9.55
C GLN A 53 -5.37 5.04 -9.31
N ALA A 54 -4.64 3.96 -9.02
CA ALA A 54 -5.24 2.66 -8.72
C ALA A 54 -6.17 2.71 -7.48
N PHE A 55 -5.84 3.52 -6.48
CA PHE A 55 -6.68 3.74 -5.31
C PHE A 55 -7.84 4.70 -5.60
N GLN A 56 -7.60 5.74 -6.42
CA GLN A 56 -8.65 6.64 -6.92
C GLN A 56 -9.74 5.87 -7.66
N ASP A 57 -9.36 4.90 -8.51
CA ASP A 57 -10.29 4.09 -9.32
C ASP A 57 -10.96 2.97 -8.52
N CYS A 58 -10.49 2.68 -7.31
CA CYS A 58 -11.04 1.60 -6.48
C CYS A 58 -12.30 2.05 -5.74
N ALA A 59 -13.43 1.41 -6.01
CA ALA A 59 -14.74 1.81 -5.47
C ALA A 59 -14.86 1.70 -3.95
N VAL A 60 -14.07 0.82 -3.29
CA VAL A 60 -14.12 0.63 -1.84
C VAL A 60 -13.27 1.64 -1.08
N ILE A 61 -12.38 2.38 -1.75
CA ILE A 61 -11.57 3.45 -1.14
C ILE A 61 -12.37 4.75 -1.16
N ARG A 62 -12.47 5.41 -0.02
CA ARG A 62 -13.23 6.66 0.17
C ARG A 62 -12.35 7.89 0.22
N GLU A 63 -11.15 7.75 0.76
CA GLU A 63 -10.17 8.82 0.84
C GLU A 63 -8.73 8.28 0.74
N ILE A 64 -7.81 9.14 0.36
CA ILE A 64 -6.40 8.83 0.18
C ILE A 64 -5.59 9.93 0.85
N VAL A 65 -4.72 9.53 1.78
CA VAL A 65 -3.67 10.36 2.34
C VAL A 65 -2.34 9.90 1.76
N ILE A 66 -1.57 10.81 1.17
CA ILE A 66 -0.23 10.52 0.65
C ILE A 66 0.80 11.09 1.63
N VAL A 67 1.68 10.25 2.12
CA VAL A 67 2.75 10.62 3.05
C VAL A 67 4.07 10.62 2.29
N THR A 68 4.69 11.77 2.14
CA THR A 68 5.91 11.94 1.33
C THR A 68 6.97 12.76 2.08
N ARG A 69 8.11 13.01 1.46
CA ARG A 69 9.10 13.95 2.00
C ARG A 69 8.57 15.38 1.87
N GLU A 70 9.00 16.24 2.77
CA GLU A 70 8.58 17.66 2.80
C GLU A 70 8.81 18.36 1.46
N ASP A 71 9.99 18.17 0.85
CA ASP A 71 10.36 18.74 -0.44
C ASP A 71 9.55 18.19 -1.63
N ARG A 72 8.74 17.13 -1.42
CA ARG A 72 7.90 16.48 -2.44
C ARG A 72 6.40 16.76 -2.28
N ILE A 73 5.99 17.43 -1.24
CA ILE A 73 4.56 17.70 -0.99
C ILE A 73 3.94 18.45 -2.18
N LEU A 74 4.55 19.52 -2.61
CA LEU A 74 4.01 20.33 -3.70
C LEU A 74 4.01 19.58 -5.05
N PRO A 75 5.10 18.94 -5.50
CA PRO A 75 5.08 18.13 -6.71
C PRO A 75 4.03 17.02 -6.68
N VAL A 76 3.89 16.30 -5.56
CA VAL A 76 2.92 15.20 -5.44
C VAL A 76 1.48 15.73 -5.45
N LYS A 77 1.19 16.87 -4.79
CA LYS A 77 -0.11 17.53 -4.87
C LYS A 77 -0.48 17.89 -6.30
N GLN A 78 0.47 18.43 -7.08
CA GLN A 78 0.24 18.79 -8.48
C GLN A 78 -0.06 17.55 -9.35
N LEU A 79 0.68 16.46 -9.15
CA LEU A 79 0.47 15.21 -9.86
C LEU A 79 -0.89 14.56 -9.57
N CYS A 80 -1.45 14.80 -8.40
CA CYS A 80 -2.72 14.22 -7.94
C CYS A 80 -3.89 15.22 -7.98
N ALA A 81 -3.73 16.42 -8.57
CA ALA A 81 -4.71 17.51 -8.52
C ALA A 81 -6.10 17.14 -9.09
N GLY A 82 -6.18 16.13 -9.99
CA GLY A 82 -7.45 15.63 -10.55
C GLY A 82 -8.05 14.43 -9.79
N MET A 83 -7.47 14.04 -8.65
CA MET A 83 -7.93 12.88 -7.86
C MET A 83 -8.75 13.37 -6.67
N ASP A 84 -10.06 13.30 -6.75
CA ASP A 84 -11.01 13.81 -5.74
C ASP A 84 -10.96 13.08 -4.40
N LYS A 85 -10.45 11.82 -4.38
CA LYS A 85 -10.25 11.06 -3.15
C LYS A 85 -8.94 11.43 -2.41
N VAL A 86 -8.01 12.14 -3.03
CA VAL A 86 -6.77 12.57 -2.36
C VAL A 86 -7.08 13.79 -1.49
N THR A 87 -7.33 13.53 -0.20
CA THR A 87 -7.71 14.56 0.78
C THR A 87 -6.51 15.29 1.36
N ALA A 88 -5.35 14.62 1.47
CA ALA A 88 -4.13 15.22 2.00
C ALA A 88 -2.84 14.65 1.39
N VAL A 89 -1.84 15.53 1.27
CA VAL A 89 -0.44 15.16 1.03
C VAL A 89 0.38 15.81 2.14
N ILE A 90 1.02 14.99 2.98
CA ILE A 90 1.69 15.42 4.20
C ILE A 90 3.15 14.95 4.26
N ALA A 91 3.94 15.58 5.11
CA ALA A 91 5.29 15.12 5.41
C ALA A 91 5.27 13.81 6.20
N GLY A 92 6.20 12.91 5.92
CA GLY A 92 6.44 11.69 6.70
C GLY A 92 7.41 11.90 7.86
N GLY A 93 7.47 10.89 8.72
CA GLY A 93 8.40 10.84 9.85
C GLY A 93 9.76 10.24 9.50
N SER A 94 10.55 9.99 10.54
CA SER A 94 11.92 9.46 10.44
C SER A 94 11.99 8.00 9.97
N SER A 95 10.91 7.26 10.17
CA SER A 95 10.79 5.86 9.77
C SER A 95 9.54 5.61 8.93
N ARG A 96 9.45 4.41 8.31
CA ARG A 96 8.22 3.97 7.63
C ARG A 96 7.06 3.89 8.63
N GLN A 97 7.33 3.43 9.84
CA GLN A 97 6.33 3.31 10.89
C GLN A 97 5.77 4.68 11.30
N ASP A 98 6.63 5.68 11.53
CA ASP A 98 6.21 7.05 11.84
C ASP A 98 5.37 7.65 10.71
N SER A 99 5.83 7.44 9.46
CA SER A 99 5.09 7.91 8.28
C SER A 99 3.70 7.28 8.17
N VAL A 100 3.57 5.98 8.46
CA VAL A 100 2.27 5.30 8.52
C VAL A 100 1.40 5.89 9.62
N ALA A 101 1.95 6.10 10.83
CA ALA A 101 1.21 6.66 11.96
C ALA A 101 0.69 8.07 11.65
N MET A 102 1.53 8.92 11.03
CA MET A 102 1.12 10.27 10.59
C MET A 102 0.01 10.21 9.54
N GLY A 103 0.12 9.29 8.58
CA GLY A 103 -0.91 9.08 7.56
C GLY A 103 -2.24 8.61 8.16
N LEU A 104 -2.20 7.67 9.11
CA LEU A 104 -3.40 7.19 9.82
C LEU A 104 -4.07 8.31 10.61
N ALA A 105 -3.28 9.16 11.29
CA ALA A 105 -3.80 10.30 12.04
C ALA A 105 -4.44 11.38 11.16
N ALA A 106 -4.11 11.42 9.87
CA ALA A 106 -4.66 12.36 8.90
C ALA A 106 -5.91 11.85 8.17
N LEU A 107 -6.29 10.57 8.35
CA LEU A 107 -7.53 10.03 7.82
C LEU A 107 -8.75 10.53 8.60
N ASP A 108 -9.91 10.57 7.93
CA ASP A 108 -11.20 10.91 8.55
C ASP A 108 -11.53 9.93 9.69
N GLY A 109 -12.05 10.45 10.81
CA GLY A 109 -12.41 9.64 11.97
C GLY A 109 -13.50 8.58 11.73
N ARG A 110 -14.16 8.59 10.57
CA ARG A 110 -15.15 7.58 10.16
C ARG A 110 -14.51 6.34 9.53
N VAL A 111 -13.19 6.37 9.28
CA VAL A 111 -12.48 5.23 8.67
C VAL A 111 -12.56 3.99 9.56
N GLU A 112 -13.15 2.93 9.04
CA GLU A 112 -13.27 1.63 9.69
C GLU A 112 -12.08 0.71 9.36
N LEU A 113 -11.52 0.86 8.15
CA LEU A 113 -10.36 0.11 7.65
C LEU A 113 -9.37 1.05 6.98
N ALA A 114 -8.10 0.85 7.23
CA ALA A 114 -7.01 1.58 6.59
C ALA A 114 -6.18 0.65 5.68
N ALA A 115 -6.04 1.00 4.41
CA ALA A 115 -5.18 0.30 3.47
C ALA A 115 -3.82 1.01 3.38
N ILE A 116 -2.75 0.35 3.81
CA ILE A 116 -1.38 0.91 3.79
C ILE A 116 -0.66 0.44 2.54
N GLN A 117 -0.28 1.38 1.67
CA GLN A 117 0.36 1.11 0.38
C GLN A 117 1.75 1.72 0.29
N ASP A 118 2.71 0.96 -0.23
CA ASP A 118 4.01 1.52 -0.61
C ASP A 118 3.86 2.34 -1.91
N GLY A 119 4.19 3.63 -1.89
CA GLY A 119 4.05 4.54 -3.03
C GLY A 119 4.88 4.13 -4.26
N ALA A 120 5.96 3.35 -4.05
CA ALA A 120 6.81 2.81 -5.11
C ALA A 120 6.34 1.46 -5.69
N ARG A 121 5.07 1.07 -5.49
CA ARG A 121 4.47 -0.16 -6.07
C ARG A 121 3.33 0.19 -7.03
N PRO A 122 3.64 0.67 -8.25
CA PRO A 122 2.64 1.22 -9.18
C PRO A 122 1.82 0.16 -9.91
N LEU A 123 2.13 -1.13 -9.75
CA LEU A 123 1.43 -2.23 -10.43
C LEU A 123 0.28 -2.82 -9.59
N VAL A 124 -0.07 -2.17 -8.47
CA VAL A 124 -1.27 -2.49 -7.70
C VAL A 124 -2.51 -2.22 -8.55
N THR A 125 -3.51 -3.09 -8.47
CA THR A 125 -4.75 -2.95 -9.23
C THR A 125 -5.95 -2.72 -8.31
N PRO A 126 -7.02 -2.02 -8.77
CA PRO A 126 -8.25 -1.86 -8.00
C PRO A 126 -8.84 -3.20 -7.51
N ASP A 127 -8.79 -4.26 -8.33
CA ASP A 127 -9.25 -5.62 -7.95
C ASP A 127 -8.45 -6.18 -6.75
N LEU A 128 -7.12 -6.01 -6.75
CA LEU A 128 -6.28 -6.45 -5.64
C LEU A 128 -6.60 -5.67 -4.35
N ILE A 129 -6.73 -4.34 -4.45
CA ILE A 129 -7.08 -3.47 -3.33
C ILE A 129 -8.42 -3.93 -2.72
N GLU A 130 -9.42 -4.10 -3.56
CA GLU A 130 -10.75 -4.53 -3.14
C GLU A 130 -10.74 -5.88 -2.42
N ARG A 131 -10.03 -6.88 -2.98
CA ARG A 131 -9.91 -8.20 -2.35
C ARG A 131 -9.25 -8.13 -0.98
N VAL A 132 -8.22 -7.30 -0.81
CA VAL A 132 -7.53 -7.12 0.47
C VAL A 132 -8.45 -6.43 1.47
N VAL A 133 -9.17 -5.37 1.08
CA VAL A 133 -10.12 -4.66 1.95
C VAL A 133 -11.21 -5.58 2.46
N PHE A 134 -11.85 -6.38 1.59
CA PHE A 134 -12.88 -7.32 2.02
C PHE A 134 -12.34 -8.49 2.85
N ALA A 135 -11.11 -8.94 2.58
CA ALA A 135 -10.48 -9.91 3.45
C ALA A 135 -10.19 -9.33 4.83
N ALA A 136 -9.70 -8.09 4.92
CA ALA A 136 -9.49 -7.39 6.19
C ALA A 136 -10.79 -7.18 6.96
N GLN A 137 -11.87 -6.79 6.29
CA GLN A 137 -13.20 -6.68 6.90
C GLN A 137 -13.68 -8.00 7.52
N ARG A 138 -13.36 -9.12 6.87
CA ARG A 138 -13.77 -10.44 7.35
C ARG A 138 -12.93 -10.96 8.49
N TYR A 139 -11.60 -10.76 8.42
CA TYR A 139 -10.63 -11.44 9.29
C TYR A 139 -9.92 -10.49 10.26
N GLY A 140 -10.23 -9.18 10.23
CA GLY A 140 -9.59 -8.18 11.07
C GLY A 140 -8.30 -7.59 10.50
N GLY A 141 -7.69 -8.26 9.52
CA GLY A 141 -6.49 -7.79 8.80
C GLY A 141 -6.19 -8.71 7.63
N ALA A 142 -5.58 -8.18 6.58
CA ALA A 142 -5.20 -8.94 5.39
C ALA A 142 -3.99 -8.32 4.69
N VAL A 143 -3.18 -9.17 4.07
CA VAL A 143 -2.06 -8.74 3.23
C VAL A 143 -2.00 -9.61 1.98
N PRO A 144 -1.67 -9.09 0.80
CA PRO A 144 -1.32 -9.90 -0.35
C PRO A 144 0.09 -10.48 -0.13
N ALA A 145 0.30 -11.72 -0.55
CA ALA A 145 1.59 -12.36 -0.38
C ALA A 145 1.89 -13.30 -1.55
N ILE A 146 3.19 -13.47 -1.85
CA ILE A 146 3.70 -14.33 -2.91
C ILE A 146 4.47 -15.48 -2.26
N PRO A 147 4.20 -16.76 -2.61
CA PRO A 147 5.01 -17.88 -2.15
C PRO A 147 6.49 -17.69 -2.50
N LEU A 148 7.38 -17.96 -1.55
CA LEU A 148 8.81 -17.86 -1.82
C LEU A 148 9.28 -18.96 -2.77
N LYS A 149 10.07 -18.57 -3.76
CA LYS A 149 10.70 -19.49 -4.73
C LYS A 149 12.06 -19.99 -4.25
N ASP A 150 12.80 -19.12 -3.58
CA ASP A 150 14.16 -19.40 -3.12
C ASP A 150 14.16 -20.18 -1.78
N THR A 151 15.27 -20.91 -1.53
CA THR A 151 15.49 -21.54 -0.24
C THR A 151 15.93 -20.50 0.78
N VAL A 152 15.16 -20.34 1.86
CA VAL A 152 15.48 -19.41 2.94
C VAL A 152 16.28 -20.12 4.03
N LYS A 153 17.29 -19.44 4.55
CA LYS A 153 18.08 -19.87 5.70
C LYS A 153 17.88 -18.89 6.84
N LEU A 154 17.65 -19.40 8.03
CA LEU A 154 17.80 -18.61 9.26
C LEU A 154 19.25 -18.69 9.69
N GLY A 155 19.91 -17.54 9.77
CA GLY A 155 21.32 -17.43 10.12
C GLY A 155 21.55 -16.65 11.41
N LYS A 156 22.70 -16.92 12.05
CA LYS A 156 23.23 -16.13 13.16
C LYS A 156 24.73 -16.06 13.01
N LYS A 157 25.32 -14.86 12.97
CA LYS A 157 26.78 -14.63 12.83
C LYS A 157 27.38 -15.50 11.72
N ASP A 158 26.93 -15.33 10.47
CA ASP A 158 27.41 -16.03 9.27
C ASP A 158 27.22 -17.56 9.25
N LEU A 159 26.59 -18.14 10.28
CA LEU A 159 26.27 -19.55 10.34
C LEU A 159 24.78 -19.79 10.06
N VAL A 160 24.52 -20.85 9.28
CA VAL A 160 23.15 -21.31 9.04
C VAL A 160 22.66 -22.09 10.26
N MET A 161 21.59 -21.62 10.90
CA MET A 161 20.96 -22.27 12.05
C MET A 161 19.92 -23.29 11.62
N THR A 162 19.08 -22.94 10.65
CA THR A 162 18.03 -23.84 10.14
C THR A 162 17.55 -23.43 8.76
N THR A 163 16.84 -24.34 8.10
CA THR A 163 16.21 -24.13 6.81
C THR A 163 14.71 -24.31 6.97
N PRO A 164 13.92 -23.22 7.07
CA PRO A 164 12.47 -23.33 7.14
C PRO A 164 11.86 -23.97 5.88
N ASP A 165 10.77 -24.69 6.04
CA ASP A 165 10.01 -25.20 4.90
C ASP A 165 9.43 -24.03 4.09
N ARG A 166 9.97 -23.79 2.88
CA ARG A 166 9.55 -22.70 2.01
C ARG A 166 8.08 -22.74 1.60
N LYS A 167 7.43 -23.93 1.64
CA LYS A 167 5.99 -24.04 1.36
C LYS A 167 5.14 -23.25 2.35
N ARG A 168 5.69 -22.89 3.48
CA ARG A 168 5.05 -22.11 4.55
C ARG A 168 5.52 -20.66 4.60
N LEU A 169 6.38 -20.23 3.66
CA LEU A 169 6.97 -18.90 3.62
C LEU A 169 6.41 -18.08 2.47
N TYR A 170 6.08 -16.84 2.76
CA TYR A 170 5.51 -15.89 1.81
C TYR A 170 6.20 -14.54 1.89
N ALA A 171 6.45 -13.93 0.76
CA ALA A 171 6.88 -12.53 0.66
C ALA A 171 5.65 -11.62 0.69
N VAL A 172 5.48 -10.90 1.80
CA VAL A 172 4.36 -9.97 2.00
C VAL A 172 4.50 -8.76 1.07
N GLN A 173 3.38 -8.35 0.50
CA GLN A 173 3.26 -7.19 -0.40
C GLN A 173 2.35 -6.12 0.23
N THR A 174 2.01 -5.09 -0.54
CA THR A 174 1.00 -4.08 -0.21
C THR A 174 -0.12 -4.06 -1.26
N PRO A 175 -1.33 -3.60 -0.92
CA PRO A 175 -1.73 -2.94 0.34
C PRO A 175 -1.83 -3.89 1.54
N GLN A 176 -1.66 -3.32 2.72
CA GLN A 176 -1.80 -4.05 3.99
C GLN A 176 -2.97 -3.47 4.77
#